data_75a7fba672e2f0bfcc6aece3e35010ac
#
_entry.id   75a7fba672e2f0bfcc6aece3e35010ac
#
_cell.length_a   1.000
_cell.length_b   1.000
_cell.length_c   1.000
_cell.angle_alpha   90.00
_cell.angle_beta   90.00
_cell.angle_gamma   90.00
#
_symmetry.space_group_name_H-M   'P 1'
#
loop_
_entity.id
_entity.type
_entity.pdbx_description
1 polymer ?
#
loop_
_entity_poly.entity_id
_entity_poly.type
_entity_poly.pdbx_seq_one_letter_code
_entity_poly.pdbx_strand_id
1 'polypeptide(L)'
;MSRIFIDVREPYEFATGHFKGAINIPPSQLLAGAKKLNDTPKDTEIILYCLSGSRSNSSMNILRQMGYTNLVNGINKSQVKAKYGVE
;
A
#
# COMPACT_ATOMS: atom_id res chain seq x y z
N MET A 1 2.08 -12.50 12.81
CA MET A 1 2.24 -11.09 12.46
C MET A 1 1.42 -10.75 11.23
N SER A 2 0.68 -9.67 11.30
CA SER A 2 -0.19 -9.28 10.19
C SER A 2 0.61 -8.62 9.06
N ARG A 3 0.10 -8.80 7.87
CA ARG A 3 0.65 -8.19 6.66
C ARG A 3 -0.51 -7.60 5.88
N ILE A 4 -0.37 -6.36 5.43
CA ILE A 4 -1.39 -5.75 4.60
C ILE A 4 -0.78 -5.23 3.29
N PHE A 5 -1.61 -5.23 2.25
CA PHE A 5 -1.22 -4.75 0.93
C PHE A 5 -2.03 -3.50 0.62
N ILE A 6 -1.35 -2.44 0.22
CA ILE A 6 -1.99 -1.17 -0.10
C ILE A 6 -1.71 -0.81 -1.55
N ASP A 7 -2.79 -0.64 -2.32
CA ASP A 7 -2.73 -0.12 -3.68
C ASP A 7 -2.89 1.39 -3.57
N VAL A 8 -1.82 2.12 -3.88
CA VAL A 8 -1.84 3.58 -3.78
C VAL A 8 -2.16 4.26 -5.10
N ARG A 9 -2.69 3.49 -6.06
CA ARG A 9 -3.17 4.07 -7.31
C ARG A 9 -4.52 4.73 -7.09
N GLU A 10 -4.99 5.44 -8.10
CA GLU A 10 -6.31 6.06 -8.03
C GLU A 10 -7.42 5.00 -8.01
N PRO A 11 -8.59 5.33 -7.42
CA PRO A 11 -9.67 4.34 -7.34
C PRO A 11 -10.08 3.73 -8.69
N TYR A 12 -10.03 4.51 -9.77
CA TYR A 12 -10.39 3.95 -11.07
C TYR A 12 -9.35 2.93 -11.56
N GLU A 13 -8.09 3.10 -11.20
CA GLU A 13 -7.05 2.12 -11.52
C GLU A 13 -7.25 0.84 -10.72
N PHE A 14 -7.53 0.99 -9.42
CA PHE A 14 -7.82 -0.13 -8.54
C PHE A 14 -9.02 -0.94 -9.02
N ALA A 15 -10.05 -0.26 -9.50
CA ALA A 15 -11.26 -0.91 -9.98
C ALA A 15 -11.04 -1.75 -11.24
N THR A 16 -10.02 -1.43 -12.05
CA THR A 16 -9.73 -2.20 -13.26
C THR A 16 -9.00 -3.51 -12.98
N GLY A 17 -8.55 -3.71 -11.74
CA GLY A 17 -7.85 -4.91 -11.33
C GLY A 17 -6.77 -4.57 -10.32
N HIS A 18 -6.69 -5.34 -9.24
CA HIS A 18 -5.71 -5.11 -8.18
C HIS A 18 -5.27 -6.44 -7.59
N PHE A 19 -4.22 -6.41 -6.80
CA PHE A 19 -3.75 -7.60 -6.09
C PHE A 19 -4.82 -8.05 -5.11
N LYS A 20 -5.17 -9.32 -5.13
CA LYS A 20 -6.23 -9.86 -4.28
C LYS A 20 -5.93 -9.59 -2.81
N GLY A 21 -6.87 -8.95 -2.13
CA GLY A 21 -6.71 -8.59 -0.72
C GLY A 21 -6.14 -7.20 -0.49
N ALA A 22 -5.74 -6.49 -1.55
CA ALA A 22 -5.22 -5.14 -1.40
C ALA A 22 -6.32 -4.15 -1.03
N ILE A 23 -5.94 -3.16 -0.25
CA ILE A 23 -6.81 -2.04 0.13
C ILE A 23 -6.38 -0.85 -0.71
N ASN A 24 -7.33 -0.11 -1.26
CA ASN A 24 -7.01 1.09 -2.04
C ASN A 24 -6.93 2.32 -1.11
N ILE A 25 -5.74 2.90 -1.01
CA ILE A 25 -5.55 4.15 -0.26
C ILE A 25 -4.67 5.07 -1.11
N PRO A 26 -5.26 5.92 -1.96
CA PRO A 26 -4.48 6.85 -2.78
C PRO A 26 -3.72 7.86 -1.91
N PRO A 27 -2.67 8.50 -2.45
CA PRO A 27 -1.88 9.46 -1.68
C PRO A 27 -2.68 10.55 -1.01
N SER A 28 -3.75 11.03 -1.65
CA SER A 28 -4.59 12.07 -1.05
C SER A 28 -5.24 11.59 0.25
N GLN A 29 -5.63 10.33 0.31
CA GLN A 29 -6.21 9.76 1.53
C GLN A 29 -5.15 9.53 2.60
N LEU A 30 -3.94 9.17 2.20
CA LEU A 30 -2.84 9.06 3.15
C LEU A 30 -2.53 10.41 3.78
N LEU A 31 -2.47 11.46 2.96
CA LEU A 31 -2.22 12.81 3.44
C LEU A 31 -3.35 13.31 4.34
N ALA A 32 -4.57 12.82 4.14
CA ALA A 32 -5.71 13.18 4.96
C ALA A 32 -5.78 12.38 6.27
N GLY A 33 -4.78 11.54 6.56
CA GLY A 33 -4.71 10.80 7.82
C GLY A 33 -4.90 9.31 7.71
N ALA A 34 -5.07 8.76 6.52
CA ALA A 34 -5.16 7.32 6.27
C ALA A 34 -6.15 6.63 7.22
N LYS A 35 -7.40 7.07 7.20
CA LYS A 35 -8.44 6.55 8.12
C LYS A 35 -8.59 5.04 8.06
N LYS A 36 -8.37 4.43 6.90
CA LYS A 36 -8.48 2.98 6.74
C LYS A 36 -7.45 2.22 7.56
N LEU A 37 -6.42 2.90 8.07
CA LEU A 37 -5.36 2.30 8.86
C LEU A 37 -5.48 2.62 10.35
N ASN A 38 -6.57 3.25 10.79
CA ASN A 38 -6.70 3.72 12.18
C ASN A 38 -6.42 2.64 13.23
N ASP A 39 -6.83 1.39 12.95
CA ASP A 39 -6.65 0.29 13.90
C ASP A 39 -5.45 -0.58 13.57
N THR A 40 -4.59 -0.14 12.67
CA THR A 40 -3.43 -0.91 12.24
C THR A 40 -2.23 -0.61 13.13
N PRO A 41 -1.65 -1.62 13.81
CA PRO A 41 -0.45 -1.42 14.61
C PRO A 41 0.69 -0.86 13.76
N LYS A 42 1.51 -0.02 14.36
CA LYS A 42 2.56 0.70 13.64
C LYS A 42 3.69 -0.20 13.13
N ASP A 43 3.81 -1.40 13.67
CA ASP A 43 4.83 -2.36 13.24
C ASP A 43 4.29 -3.42 12.26
N THR A 44 3.04 -3.29 11.84
CA THR A 44 2.46 -4.18 10.82
C THR A 44 3.26 -4.07 9.54
N GLU A 45 3.55 -5.20 8.91
CA GLU A 45 4.21 -5.18 7.61
C GLU A 45 3.24 -4.66 6.56
N ILE A 46 3.63 -3.56 5.90
CA ILE A 46 2.78 -2.92 4.89
C ILE A 46 3.52 -2.92 3.56
N ILE A 47 2.94 -3.60 2.57
CA ILE A 47 3.47 -3.63 1.23
C ILE A 47 2.63 -2.69 0.37
N LEU A 48 3.27 -1.66 -0.19
CA LEU A 48 2.58 -0.68 -1.03
C LEU A 48 2.99 -0.86 -2.48
N TYR A 49 2.08 -0.62 -3.40
CA TYR A 49 2.43 -0.67 -4.82
C TYR A 49 1.62 0.35 -5.63
N CYS A 50 2.14 0.67 -6.80
CA CYS A 50 1.46 1.52 -7.79
C CYS A 50 1.73 0.95 -9.19
N LEU A 51 2.23 1.75 -10.12
CA LEU A 51 2.60 1.25 -11.46
C LEU A 51 4.11 1.12 -11.63
N SER A 52 4.88 2.09 -11.15
CA SER A 52 6.33 2.12 -11.33
C SER A 52 7.12 2.17 -10.03
N GLY A 53 6.43 2.25 -8.90
CA GLY A 53 7.08 2.36 -7.59
C GLY A 53 7.25 3.78 -7.10
N SER A 54 6.99 4.80 -7.92
CA SER A 54 7.23 6.17 -7.49
C SER A 54 6.13 6.68 -6.54
N ARG A 55 4.87 6.43 -6.86
CA ARG A 55 3.76 6.80 -5.95
C ARG A 55 3.84 6.00 -4.65
N SER A 56 4.19 4.72 -4.73
CA SER A 56 4.33 3.90 -3.53
C SER A 56 5.50 4.34 -2.69
N ASN A 57 6.61 4.76 -3.30
CA ASN A 57 7.75 5.30 -2.55
C ASN A 57 7.37 6.57 -1.78
N SER A 58 6.69 7.51 -2.44
CA SER A 58 6.21 8.73 -1.79
C SER A 58 5.24 8.41 -0.66
N SER A 59 4.36 7.43 -0.88
CA SER A 59 3.38 7.01 0.12
C SER A 59 4.06 6.38 1.34
N MET A 60 5.13 5.63 1.13
CA MET A 60 5.92 5.08 2.23
C MET A 60 6.47 6.21 3.11
N ASN A 61 6.95 7.29 2.49
CA ASN A 61 7.47 8.42 3.25
C ASN A 61 6.38 9.06 4.12
N ILE A 62 5.16 9.17 3.59
CA ILE A 62 4.03 9.68 4.36
C ILE A 62 3.74 8.77 5.55
N LEU A 63 3.66 7.47 5.31
CA LEU A 63 3.39 6.51 6.39
C LEU A 63 4.49 6.48 7.43
N ARG A 64 5.74 6.62 6.98
CA ARG A 64 6.88 6.65 7.90
C ARG A 64 6.77 7.83 8.86
N GLN A 65 6.36 8.98 8.36
CA GLN A 65 6.14 10.16 9.20
C GLN A 65 4.97 9.97 10.16
N MET A 66 4.04 9.09 9.84
CA MET A 66 2.92 8.76 10.72
C MET A 66 3.29 7.70 11.77
N GLY A 67 4.53 7.20 11.75
CA GLY A 67 5.02 6.26 12.74
C GLY A 67 5.04 4.80 12.32
N TYR A 68 4.65 4.48 11.07
CA TYR A 68 4.72 3.11 10.58
C TYR A 68 6.17 2.75 10.28
N THR A 69 6.62 1.58 10.73
CA THR A 69 8.04 1.22 10.73
C THR A 69 8.41 0.06 9.81
N ASN A 70 7.43 -0.68 9.30
CA ASN A 70 7.71 -1.91 8.54
C ASN A 70 7.09 -1.80 7.15
N LEU A 71 7.73 -1.01 6.29
CA LEU A 71 7.19 -0.64 4.98
C LEU A 71 8.02 -1.23 3.85
N VAL A 72 7.35 -1.76 2.84
CA VAL A 72 7.99 -2.36 1.66
C VAL A 72 7.40 -1.74 0.41
N ASN A 73 8.26 -1.32 -0.52
CA ASN A 73 7.80 -0.87 -1.82
C ASN A 73 7.67 -2.08 -2.74
N GLY A 74 6.42 -2.50 -2.99
CA GLY A 74 6.12 -3.63 -3.87
C GLY A 74 6.22 -3.28 -5.35
N ILE A 75 6.31 -1.99 -5.66
CA ILE A 75 6.48 -1.41 -6.99
C ILE A 75 5.22 -1.47 -7.84
N ASN A 76 4.79 -2.65 -8.26
CA ASN A 76 3.57 -2.77 -9.06
C ASN A 76 2.88 -4.10 -8.76
N LYS A 77 1.68 -4.24 -9.32
CA LYS A 77 0.84 -5.40 -9.06
C LYS A 77 1.52 -6.71 -9.47
N SER A 78 2.22 -6.70 -10.59
CA SER A 78 2.89 -7.92 -11.09
C SER A 78 4.00 -8.37 -10.16
N GLN A 79 4.79 -7.44 -9.65
CA GLN A 79 5.88 -7.76 -8.74
C GLN A 79 5.36 -8.22 -7.39
N VAL A 80 4.29 -7.60 -6.89
CA VAL A 80 3.65 -8.03 -5.65
C VAL A 80 3.12 -9.45 -5.81
N LYS A 81 2.46 -9.73 -6.93
CA LYS A 81 1.94 -11.06 -7.20
C LYS A 81 3.08 -12.09 -7.29
N ALA A 82 4.16 -11.76 -7.96
CA ALA A 82 5.30 -12.67 -8.10
C ALA A 82 5.94 -13.00 -6.76
N LYS A 83 6.01 -12.02 -5.86
CA LYS A 83 6.70 -12.22 -4.58
C LYS A 83 5.80 -12.77 -3.48
N TYR A 84 4.54 -12.36 -3.46
CA TYR A 84 3.63 -12.71 -2.35
C TYR A 84 2.41 -13.49 -2.78
N GLY A 85 2.12 -13.51 -4.06
CA GLY A 85 0.85 -14.02 -4.55
C GLY A 85 0.79 -15.51 -4.65
N VAL A 86 -0.35 -16.04 -4.29
CA VAL A 86 -0.68 -17.46 -4.47
C VAL A 86 -2.09 -17.57 -5.01
N GLU A 87 -2.49 -16.59 -5.78
CA GLU A 87 -3.84 -16.62 -6.34
C GLU A 87 -4.01 -17.66 -7.41
#